data_04729753f92b7647c42fa873f766b316
#
_entry.id   04729753f92b7647c42fa873f766b316
#
_cell.length_a   1.000
_cell.length_b   1.000
_cell.length_c   1.000
_cell.angle_alpha   90.00
_cell.angle_beta   90.00
_cell.angle_gamma   90.00
#
_symmetry.space_group_name_H-M   'P 1'
#
loop_
_entity.id
_entity.type
_entity.pdbx_description
1 polymer ?
#
loop_
_entity_poly.entity_id
_entity_poly.type
_entity_poly.pdbx_seq_one_letter_code
_entity_poly.pdbx_strand_id
1 'polypeptide(L)'
;PLGVFGFVILSYLVIVGTSNAVNLTDGLDGLAIMPTVMVGSALGLFAYVSGNSNYASYLNLPSIPGAGEVFVFCAAMAGAGLAFLWFNAYPAQVFMGDVGALALGGALGTIAIIVRQEILLFIMGGVFVVETLSVMLQVTYFKYTKKRYGQGRRILLMAPLHHHFEQKGWRETQVVVRFWIITMMLVLVGLASIKLR
;
A
#
# COMPACT_ATOMS: atom_id res chain seq x y z
N PRO A 1 18.88 -2.10 17.35
CA PRO A 1 17.84 -1.18 17.80
C PRO A 1 18.09 0.22 17.23
N LEU A 2 17.07 0.81 16.62
CA LEU A 2 17.15 2.13 15.95
C LEU A 2 17.22 3.30 16.97
N GLY A 3 17.01 3.03 18.26
CA GLY A 3 16.82 4.07 19.25
C GLY A 3 15.52 4.89 19.00
N VAL A 4 15.20 5.79 19.93
CA VAL A 4 13.96 6.58 19.87
C VAL A 4 13.90 7.47 18.62
N PHE A 5 14.99 8.19 18.33
CA PHE A 5 15.04 9.08 17.17
C PHE A 5 14.90 8.32 15.83
N GLY A 6 15.61 7.20 15.70
CA GLY A 6 15.51 6.37 14.50
C GLY A 6 14.10 5.79 14.31
N PHE A 7 13.43 5.39 15.39
CA PHE A 7 12.07 4.92 15.37
C PHE A 7 11.08 6.01 14.92
N VAL A 8 11.21 7.24 15.47
CA VAL A 8 10.34 8.36 15.09
C VAL A 8 10.51 8.70 13.61
N ILE A 9 11.74 8.75 13.11
CA ILE A 9 12.02 9.02 11.69
C ILE A 9 11.43 7.92 10.81
N LEU A 10 11.65 6.64 11.16
CA LEU A 10 11.09 5.52 10.41
C LEU A 10 9.57 5.57 10.38
N SER A 11 8.93 5.78 11.54
CA SER A 11 7.48 5.89 11.65
C SER A 11 6.92 7.01 10.78
N TYR A 12 7.54 8.17 10.80
CA TYR A 12 7.17 9.30 9.95
C TYR A 12 7.26 8.92 8.46
N LEU A 13 8.38 8.33 8.03
CA LEU A 13 8.58 7.93 6.63
C LEU A 13 7.57 6.86 6.20
N VAL A 14 7.28 5.89 7.06
CA VAL A 14 6.30 4.83 6.76
C VAL A 14 4.89 5.42 6.63
N ILE A 15 4.42 6.21 7.60
CA ILE A 15 3.07 6.77 7.57
C ILE A 15 2.89 7.72 6.40
N VAL A 16 3.78 8.71 6.25
CA VAL A 16 3.68 9.71 5.18
C VAL A 16 3.91 9.07 3.81
N GLY A 17 4.89 8.15 3.73
CA GLY A 17 5.18 7.43 2.49
C GLY A 17 3.99 6.60 2.02
N THR A 18 3.39 5.79 2.90
CA THR A 18 2.22 4.96 2.56
C THR A 18 0.99 5.81 2.25
N SER A 19 0.76 6.88 3.02
CA SER A 19 -0.32 7.84 2.77
C SER A 19 -0.26 8.39 1.34
N ASN A 20 0.88 8.91 0.94
CA ASN A 20 1.06 9.44 -0.41
C ASN A 20 1.06 8.34 -1.48
N ALA A 21 1.57 7.15 -1.18
CA ALA A 21 1.63 6.06 -2.14
C ALA A 21 0.23 5.54 -2.51
N VAL A 22 -0.67 5.41 -1.54
CA VAL A 22 -2.08 5.07 -1.81
C VAL A 22 -2.76 6.16 -2.62
N ASN A 23 -2.53 7.44 -2.28
CA ASN A 23 -3.10 8.57 -3.02
C ASN A 23 -2.62 8.60 -4.49
N LEU A 24 -1.33 8.40 -4.74
CA LEU A 24 -0.79 8.33 -6.11
C LEU A 24 -1.32 7.13 -6.91
N THR A 25 -1.77 6.07 -6.24
CA THR A 25 -2.33 4.88 -6.88
C THR A 25 -3.83 5.04 -7.19
N ASP A 26 -4.53 5.98 -6.55
CA ASP A 26 -5.98 6.22 -6.73
C ASP A 26 -6.28 7.00 -8.00
N GLY A 27 -5.80 6.51 -9.14
CA GLY A 27 -5.95 7.16 -10.45
C GLY A 27 -6.91 6.44 -11.41
N LEU A 28 -7.35 5.22 -11.10
CA LEU A 28 -8.31 4.44 -11.88
C LEU A 28 -9.39 3.84 -10.97
N ASP A 29 -10.57 3.60 -11.55
CA ASP A 29 -11.74 3.06 -10.83
C ASP A 29 -11.42 1.73 -10.12
N GLY A 30 -11.51 1.71 -8.80
CA GLY A 30 -11.26 0.54 -7.96
C GLY A 30 -9.78 0.17 -7.76
N LEU A 31 -8.83 0.90 -8.37
CA LEU A 31 -7.43 0.53 -8.35
C LEU A 31 -6.82 0.55 -6.95
N ALA A 32 -7.03 1.59 -6.16
CA ALA A 32 -6.42 1.76 -4.85
C ALA A 32 -7.14 1.00 -3.74
N ILE A 33 -8.49 0.96 -3.80
CA ILE A 33 -9.27 0.44 -2.67
C ILE A 33 -9.09 -1.07 -2.46
N MET A 34 -9.09 -1.89 -3.50
CA MET A 34 -8.96 -3.33 -3.34
C MET A 34 -7.57 -3.75 -2.82
N PRO A 35 -6.43 -3.23 -3.33
CA PRO A 35 -5.13 -3.41 -2.68
C PRO A 35 -5.11 -2.97 -1.22
N THR A 36 -5.76 -1.85 -0.88
CA THR A 36 -5.87 -1.38 0.52
C THR A 36 -6.60 -2.40 1.40
N VAL A 37 -7.72 -2.95 0.93
CA VAL A 37 -8.47 -4.00 1.63
C VAL A 37 -7.61 -5.24 1.82
N MET A 38 -6.91 -5.71 0.79
CA MET A 38 -6.06 -6.90 0.85
C MET A 38 -4.91 -6.72 1.86
N VAL A 39 -4.17 -5.63 1.76
CA VAL A 39 -3.02 -5.34 2.64
C VAL A 39 -3.49 -5.08 4.07
N GLY A 40 -4.56 -4.31 4.25
CA GLY A 40 -5.15 -4.04 5.57
C GLY A 40 -5.65 -5.29 6.26
N SER A 41 -6.30 -6.21 5.52
CA SER A 41 -6.73 -7.52 6.05
C SER A 41 -5.54 -8.38 6.48
N ALA A 42 -4.46 -8.41 5.69
CA ALA A 42 -3.25 -9.14 6.04
C ALA A 42 -2.57 -8.56 7.30
N LEU A 43 -2.44 -7.23 7.40
CA LEU A 43 -1.94 -6.57 8.61
C LEU A 43 -2.82 -6.84 9.82
N GLY A 44 -4.14 -6.93 9.63
CA GLY A 44 -5.09 -7.34 10.67
C GLY A 44 -4.79 -8.75 11.20
N LEU A 45 -4.50 -9.72 10.31
CA LEU A 45 -4.10 -11.06 10.73
C LEU A 45 -2.80 -11.03 11.54
N PHE A 46 -1.80 -10.22 11.14
CA PHE A 46 -0.59 -10.02 11.93
C PHE A 46 -0.89 -9.40 13.30
N ALA A 47 -1.81 -8.43 13.36
CA ALA A 47 -2.25 -7.82 14.62
C ALA A 47 -2.88 -8.85 15.55
N TYR A 48 -3.79 -9.68 15.04
CA TYR A 48 -4.44 -10.75 15.80
C TYR A 48 -3.43 -11.76 16.35
N VAL A 49 -2.52 -12.24 15.50
CA VAL A 49 -1.51 -13.24 15.88
C VAL A 49 -0.50 -12.65 16.87
N SER A 50 0.00 -11.44 16.65
CA SER A 50 0.96 -10.78 17.55
C SER A 50 0.32 -10.36 18.88
N GLY A 51 -0.99 -10.12 18.89
CA GLY A 51 -1.73 -9.79 20.11
C GLY A 51 -2.00 -10.99 21.04
N ASN A 52 -1.83 -12.21 20.53
CA ASN A 52 -2.03 -13.43 21.31
C ASN A 52 -0.68 -14.08 21.63
N SER A 53 -0.33 -14.20 22.92
CA SER A 53 0.95 -14.71 23.37
C SER A 53 1.24 -16.14 22.90
N ASN A 54 0.22 -17.01 22.84
CA ASN A 54 0.38 -18.39 22.40
C ASN A 54 0.71 -18.47 20.90
N TYR A 55 -0.01 -17.72 20.07
CA TYR A 55 0.22 -17.68 18.62
C TYR A 55 1.56 -16.99 18.30
N ALA A 56 1.84 -15.89 18.97
CA ALA A 56 3.09 -15.17 18.78
C ALA A 56 4.29 -16.05 19.12
N SER A 57 4.26 -16.79 20.24
CA SER A 57 5.30 -17.74 20.63
C SER A 57 5.46 -18.88 19.64
N TYR A 58 4.33 -19.49 19.20
CA TYR A 58 4.37 -20.58 18.23
C TYR A 58 4.96 -20.18 16.86
N LEU A 59 4.74 -18.92 16.46
CA LEU A 59 5.16 -18.39 15.14
C LEU A 59 6.45 -17.56 15.22
N ASN A 60 7.12 -17.53 16.39
CA ASN A 60 8.31 -16.70 16.64
C ASN A 60 8.13 -15.22 16.31
N LEU A 61 6.91 -14.70 16.50
CA LEU A 61 6.59 -13.29 16.34
C LEU A 61 6.74 -12.55 17.69
N PRO A 62 7.04 -11.24 17.67
CA PRO A 62 7.01 -10.46 18.89
C PRO A 62 5.57 -10.41 19.44
N SER A 63 5.38 -10.80 20.71
CA SER A 63 4.11 -10.64 21.39
C SER A 63 3.91 -9.16 21.73
N ILE A 64 2.80 -8.58 21.25
CA ILE A 64 2.45 -7.18 21.44
C ILE A 64 1.09 -7.13 22.13
N PRO A 65 1.05 -7.01 23.48
CA PRO A 65 -0.21 -6.97 24.22
C PRO A 65 -1.13 -5.85 23.71
N GLY A 66 -2.40 -6.18 23.48
CA GLY A 66 -3.39 -5.24 22.97
C GLY A 66 -3.40 -5.06 21.44
N ALA A 67 -2.39 -5.53 20.70
CA ALA A 67 -2.40 -5.42 19.23
C ALA A 67 -3.55 -6.18 18.58
N GLY A 68 -4.09 -7.20 19.22
CA GLY A 68 -5.26 -7.94 18.75
C GLY A 68 -6.50 -7.08 18.51
N GLU A 69 -6.67 -5.99 19.28
CA GLU A 69 -7.79 -5.05 19.10
C GLU A 69 -7.71 -4.29 17.76
N VAL A 70 -6.51 -4.10 17.22
CA VAL A 70 -6.32 -3.46 15.90
C VAL A 70 -6.97 -4.29 14.80
N PHE A 71 -7.16 -5.60 14.99
CA PHE A 71 -7.87 -6.45 14.04
C PHE A 71 -9.30 -5.98 13.80
N VAL A 72 -10.00 -5.49 14.85
CA VAL A 72 -11.36 -4.94 14.72
C VAL A 72 -11.38 -3.73 13.78
N PHE A 73 -10.40 -2.84 13.93
CA PHE A 73 -10.24 -1.69 13.03
C PHE A 73 -9.94 -2.14 11.58
N CYS A 74 -9.05 -3.11 11.40
CA CYS A 74 -8.72 -3.66 10.08
C CYS A 74 -9.95 -4.31 9.42
N ALA A 75 -10.75 -5.05 10.19
CA ALA A 75 -11.98 -5.68 9.71
C ALA A 75 -13.03 -4.63 9.29
N ALA A 76 -13.19 -3.57 10.10
CA ALA A 76 -14.09 -2.46 9.76
C ALA A 76 -13.62 -1.73 8.49
N MET A 77 -12.32 -1.47 8.37
CA MET A 77 -11.72 -0.87 7.17
C MET A 77 -11.92 -1.76 5.93
N ALA A 78 -11.75 -3.07 6.07
CA ALA A 78 -11.97 -4.01 4.98
C ALA A 78 -13.45 -4.05 4.55
N GLY A 79 -14.38 -4.12 5.51
CA GLY A 79 -15.82 -4.10 5.23
C GLY A 79 -16.26 -2.79 4.56
N ALA A 80 -15.82 -1.65 5.08
CA ALA A 80 -16.10 -0.34 4.47
C ALA A 80 -15.47 -0.21 3.07
N GLY A 81 -14.24 -0.71 2.90
CA GLY A 81 -13.54 -0.72 1.62
C GLY A 81 -14.24 -1.58 0.56
N LEU A 82 -14.75 -2.75 0.93
CA LEU A 82 -15.53 -3.60 0.02
C LEU A 82 -16.87 -2.98 -0.34
N ALA A 83 -17.56 -2.35 0.62
CA ALA A 83 -18.79 -1.61 0.36
C ALA A 83 -18.53 -0.40 -0.57
N PHE A 84 -17.44 0.33 -0.36
CA PHE A 84 -17.03 1.40 -1.25
C PHE A 84 -16.70 0.88 -2.65
N LEU A 85 -15.96 -0.23 -2.76
CA LEU A 85 -15.59 -0.84 -4.04
C LEU A 85 -16.83 -1.21 -4.88
N TRP A 86 -17.92 -1.59 -4.24
CA TRP A 86 -19.19 -1.89 -4.95
C TRP A 86 -19.64 -0.73 -5.83
N PHE A 87 -19.41 0.50 -5.39
CA PHE A 87 -19.79 1.71 -6.14
C PHE A 87 -18.60 2.34 -6.90
N ASN A 88 -17.37 1.99 -6.52
CA ASN A 88 -16.13 2.52 -7.13
C ASN A 88 -15.55 1.58 -8.21
N ALA A 89 -16.08 0.35 -8.39
CA ALA A 89 -15.70 -0.51 -9.51
C ALA A 89 -16.14 0.11 -10.85
N TYR A 90 -15.33 -0.11 -11.88
CA TYR A 90 -15.57 0.44 -13.23
C TYR A 90 -16.93 0.00 -13.81
N PRO A 91 -17.75 0.93 -14.35
CA PRO A 91 -17.60 2.40 -14.29
C PRO A 91 -18.00 2.95 -12.91
N ALA A 92 -17.11 3.69 -12.28
CA ALA A 92 -17.31 4.17 -10.90
C ALA A 92 -18.47 5.18 -10.80
N GLN A 93 -19.27 5.01 -9.75
CA GLN A 93 -20.34 5.91 -9.36
C GLN A 93 -19.92 6.88 -8.25
N VAL A 94 -18.90 6.51 -7.47
CA VAL A 94 -18.36 7.27 -6.32
C VAL A 94 -16.85 7.24 -6.39
N PHE A 95 -16.21 8.36 -6.08
CA PHE A 95 -14.77 8.51 -6.05
C PHE A 95 -14.28 8.78 -4.62
N MET A 96 -13.08 8.25 -4.28
CA MET A 96 -12.50 8.38 -2.94
C MET A 96 -11.96 9.78 -2.67
N GLY A 97 -11.28 10.35 -3.64
CA GLY A 97 -10.57 11.62 -3.55
C GLY A 97 -9.36 11.57 -2.60
N ASP A 98 -8.59 12.67 -2.60
CA ASP A 98 -7.32 12.74 -1.85
C ASP A 98 -7.49 12.48 -0.35
N VAL A 99 -8.56 12.99 0.26
CA VAL A 99 -8.79 12.84 1.72
C VAL A 99 -8.94 11.37 2.09
N GLY A 100 -9.74 10.61 1.34
CA GLY A 100 -9.95 9.18 1.58
C GLY A 100 -8.69 8.37 1.32
N ALA A 101 -8.02 8.60 0.19
CA ALA A 101 -6.82 7.89 -0.20
C ALA A 101 -5.66 8.13 0.77
N LEU A 102 -5.42 9.39 1.17
CA LEU A 102 -4.40 9.74 2.16
C LEU A 102 -4.71 9.12 3.54
N ALA A 103 -5.98 9.15 3.97
CA ALA A 103 -6.38 8.56 5.24
C ALA A 103 -6.18 7.05 5.28
N LEU A 104 -6.57 6.33 4.23
CA LEU A 104 -6.38 4.88 4.14
C LEU A 104 -4.90 4.49 4.12
N GLY A 105 -4.08 5.20 3.34
CA GLY A 105 -2.64 4.98 3.32
C GLY A 105 -1.98 5.28 4.67
N GLY A 106 -2.38 6.36 5.35
CA GLY A 106 -1.94 6.68 6.71
C GLY A 106 -2.33 5.61 7.72
N ALA A 107 -3.55 5.07 7.61
CA ALA A 107 -4.01 3.96 8.44
C ALA A 107 -3.16 2.70 8.24
N LEU A 108 -2.89 2.28 6.99
CA LEU A 108 -2.03 1.13 6.70
C LEU A 108 -0.62 1.31 7.31
N GLY A 109 -0.01 2.50 7.13
CA GLY A 109 1.29 2.80 7.71
C GLY A 109 1.29 2.73 9.23
N THR A 110 0.27 3.28 9.87
CA THR A 110 0.11 3.26 11.33
C THR A 110 -0.08 1.84 11.87
N ILE A 111 -0.93 1.04 11.23
CA ILE A 111 -1.13 -0.37 11.60
C ILE A 111 0.18 -1.13 11.51
N ALA A 112 0.92 -0.98 10.41
CA ALA A 112 2.19 -1.68 10.21
C ALA A 112 3.21 -1.37 11.32
N ILE A 113 3.27 -0.13 11.79
CA ILE A 113 4.14 0.29 12.91
C ILE A 113 3.67 -0.35 14.22
N ILE A 114 2.36 -0.34 14.50
CA ILE A 114 1.81 -0.94 15.72
C ILE A 114 2.15 -2.43 15.79
N VAL A 115 2.01 -3.14 14.67
CA VAL A 115 2.28 -4.59 14.60
C VAL A 115 3.75 -4.93 14.26
N ARG A 116 4.61 -3.92 14.12
CA ARG A 116 6.04 -4.03 13.78
C ARG A 116 6.28 -4.81 12.48
N GLN A 117 5.49 -4.52 11.45
CA GLN A 117 5.54 -5.20 10.16
C GLN A 117 5.79 -4.22 9.00
N GLU A 118 6.64 -3.22 9.21
CA GLU A 118 6.93 -2.15 8.25
C GLU A 118 7.53 -2.72 6.95
N ILE A 119 8.44 -3.68 7.05
CA ILE A 119 9.05 -4.34 5.89
C ILE A 119 8.00 -5.16 5.12
N LEU A 120 7.10 -5.83 5.83
CA LEU A 120 6.03 -6.58 5.19
C LEU A 120 5.01 -5.65 4.51
N LEU A 121 4.72 -4.49 5.11
CA LEU A 121 3.90 -3.49 4.43
C LEU A 121 4.54 -3.07 3.10
N PHE A 122 5.86 -2.86 3.07
CA PHE A 122 6.58 -2.52 1.84
C PHE A 122 6.46 -3.62 0.78
N ILE A 123 6.51 -4.90 1.16
CA ILE A 123 6.37 -6.05 0.26
C ILE A 123 4.91 -6.20 -0.18
N MET A 124 3.97 -6.33 0.75
CA MET A 124 2.54 -6.53 0.46
C MET A 124 1.93 -5.35 -0.30
N GLY A 125 2.36 -4.14 0.06
CA GLY A 125 2.00 -2.90 -0.62
C GLY A 125 2.84 -2.58 -1.86
N GLY A 126 3.53 -3.56 -2.44
CA GLY A 126 4.48 -3.35 -3.54
C GLY A 126 3.90 -2.63 -4.75
N VAL A 127 2.59 -2.76 -5.01
CA VAL A 127 1.91 -1.99 -6.06
C VAL A 127 1.98 -0.49 -5.72
N PHE A 128 1.64 -0.08 -4.50
CA PHE A 128 1.74 1.32 -4.07
C PHE A 128 3.18 1.84 -4.15
N VAL A 129 4.14 0.98 -3.79
CA VAL A 129 5.58 1.31 -3.87
C VAL A 129 6.00 1.56 -5.31
N VAL A 130 5.66 0.66 -6.24
CA VAL A 130 6.05 0.77 -7.64
C VAL A 130 5.38 1.97 -8.31
N GLU A 131 4.12 2.25 -8.01
CA GLU A 131 3.42 3.45 -8.49
C GLU A 131 4.14 4.72 -8.05
N THR A 132 4.47 4.83 -6.77
CA THR A 132 5.20 5.98 -6.22
C THR A 132 6.59 6.13 -6.82
N LEU A 133 7.36 5.02 -6.89
CA LEU A 133 8.68 5.02 -7.49
C LEU A 133 8.65 5.42 -8.97
N SER A 134 7.62 5.03 -9.71
CA SER A 134 7.45 5.43 -11.11
C SER A 134 7.33 6.94 -11.28
N VAL A 135 6.59 7.60 -10.38
CA VAL A 135 6.47 9.07 -10.36
C VAL A 135 7.79 9.73 -9.97
N MET A 136 8.42 9.26 -8.89
CA MET A 136 9.70 9.79 -8.43
C MET A 136 10.77 9.69 -9.51
N LEU A 137 10.87 8.53 -10.17
CA LEU A 137 11.82 8.29 -11.24
C LEU A 137 11.56 9.22 -12.45
N GLN A 138 10.30 9.29 -12.88
CA GLN A 138 9.89 10.14 -14.00
C GLN A 138 10.21 11.61 -13.75
N VAL A 139 9.82 12.14 -12.59
CA VAL A 139 10.02 13.55 -12.24
C VAL A 139 11.51 13.88 -12.09
N THR A 140 12.26 13.01 -11.41
CA THR A 140 13.71 13.20 -11.20
C THR A 140 14.45 13.19 -12.53
N TYR A 141 14.18 12.20 -13.38
CA TYR A 141 14.80 12.09 -14.69
C TYR A 141 14.44 13.26 -15.60
N PHE A 142 13.17 13.68 -15.61
CA PHE A 142 12.72 14.84 -16.39
C PHE A 142 13.43 16.13 -15.95
N LYS A 143 13.52 16.37 -14.64
CA LYS A 143 14.25 17.55 -14.11
C LYS A 143 15.73 17.48 -14.41
N TYR A 144 16.36 16.30 -14.26
CA TYR A 144 17.77 16.10 -14.56
C TYR A 144 18.08 16.36 -16.04
N THR A 145 17.31 15.78 -16.95
CA THR A 145 17.53 15.94 -18.40
C THR A 145 17.24 17.38 -18.85
N LYS A 146 16.21 18.03 -18.27
CA LYS A 146 15.93 19.44 -18.55
C LYS A 146 17.10 20.33 -18.13
N LYS A 147 17.72 20.07 -16.96
CA LYS A 147 18.89 20.82 -16.48
C LYS A 147 20.14 20.55 -17.33
N ARG A 148 20.34 19.28 -17.77
CA ARG A 148 21.55 18.85 -18.48
C ARG A 148 21.53 19.18 -19.97
N TYR A 149 20.37 19.03 -20.62
CA TYR A 149 20.22 19.09 -22.08
C TYR A 149 19.28 20.20 -22.55
N GLY A 150 18.76 21.04 -21.67
CA GLY A 150 17.79 22.09 -22.00
C GLY A 150 16.37 21.59 -22.27
N GLN A 151 16.20 20.30 -22.51
CA GLN A 151 14.90 19.67 -22.78
C GLN A 151 14.66 18.50 -21.82
N GLY A 152 13.47 18.46 -21.21
CA GLY A 152 13.04 17.34 -20.35
C GLY A 152 12.70 16.11 -21.17
N ARG A 153 13.29 14.96 -20.82
CA ARG A 153 12.96 13.66 -21.43
C ARG A 153 12.16 12.81 -20.46
N ARG A 154 11.25 11.99 -20.98
CA ARG A 154 10.43 11.06 -20.20
C ARG A 154 10.97 9.64 -20.32
N ILE A 155 10.95 8.85 -19.24
CA ILE A 155 11.24 7.41 -19.26
C ILE A 155 9.98 6.63 -19.58
N LEU A 156 8.89 6.95 -18.86
CA LEU A 156 7.56 6.39 -19.06
C LEU A 156 6.75 7.31 -19.99
N LEU A 157 5.80 6.75 -20.71
CA LEU A 157 4.86 7.54 -21.53
C LEU A 157 4.10 8.53 -20.64
N MET A 158 3.65 8.02 -19.48
CA MET A 158 3.02 8.81 -18.41
C MET A 158 3.36 8.17 -17.07
N ALA A 159 3.37 8.92 -16.00
CA ALA A 159 3.46 8.44 -14.61
C ALA A 159 2.24 8.97 -13.84
N PRO A 160 1.71 8.21 -12.89
CA PRO A 160 2.12 6.91 -12.40
C PRO A 160 2.04 5.75 -13.41
N LEU A 161 2.49 4.55 -13.01
CA LEU A 161 2.67 3.41 -13.91
C LEU A 161 1.37 2.91 -14.56
N HIS A 162 0.23 2.97 -13.85
CA HIS A 162 -1.07 2.60 -14.40
C HIS A 162 -1.39 3.42 -15.66
N HIS A 163 -1.16 4.72 -15.67
CA HIS A 163 -1.35 5.55 -16.86
C HIS A 163 -0.38 5.22 -18.01
N HIS A 164 0.82 4.72 -17.68
CA HIS A 164 1.73 4.24 -18.71
C HIS A 164 1.14 3.05 -19.49
N PHE A 165 0.47 2.12 -18.79
CA PHE A 165 -0.18 0.98 -19.44
C PHE A 165 -1.42 1.39 -20.24
N GLU A 166 -2.21 2.35 -19.77
CA GLU A 166 -3.31 2.93 -20.57
C GLU A 166 -2.80 3.56 -21.86
N GLN A 167 -1.72 4.36 -21.78
CA GLN A 167 -1.08 4.94 -22.96
C GLN A 167 -0.50 3.90 -23.93
N LYS A 168 -0.24 2.68 -23.45
CA LYS A 168 0.12 1.52 -24.28
C LYS A 168 -1.10 0.81 -24.89
N GLY A 169 -2.32 1.28 -24.63
CA GLY A 169 -3.55 0.72 -25.17
C GLY A 169 -4.19 -0.39 -24.32
N TRP A 170 -3.76 -0.58 -23.07
CA TRP A 170 -4.47 -1.50 -22.19
C TRP A 170 -5.78 -0.87 -21.72
N ARG A 171 -6.83 -1.67 -21.62
CA ARG A 171 -8.10 -1.21 -21.05
C ARG A 171 -7.92 -0.97 -19.57
N GLU A 172 -8.59 0.04 -19.02
CA GLU A 172 -8.57 0.38 -17.60
C GLU A 172 -8.83 -0.83 -16.71
N THR A 173 -9.89 -1.58 -16.98
CA THR A 173 -10.24 -2.80 -16.24
C THR A 173 -9.14 -3.87 -16.26
N GLN A 174 -8.36 -3.96 -17.34
CA GLN A 174 -7.23 -4.88 -17.42
C GLN A 174 -6.08 -4.44 -16.51
N VAL A 175 -5.80 -3.15 -16.46
CA VAL A 175 -4.76 -2.60 -15.57
C VAL A 175 -5.16 -2.88 -14.11
N VAL A 176 -6.38 -2.51 -13.74
CA VAL A 176 -6.92 -2.65 -12.38
C VAL A 176 -6.88 -4.11 -11.92
N VAL A 177 -7.45 -5.03 -12.69
CA VAL A 177 -7.48 -6.46 -12.30
C VAL A 177 -6.09 -7.07 -12.19
N ARG A 178 -5.17 -6.71 -13.10
CA ARG A 178 -3.79 -7.20 -13.03
C ARG A 178 -3.06 -6.70 -11.79
N PHE A 179 -3.28 -5.45 -11.40
CA PHE A 179 -2.70 -4.89 -10.18
C PHE A 179 -3.28 -5.53 -8.93
N TRP A 180 -4.58 -5.88 -8.92
CA TRP A 180 -5.17 -6.67 -7.85
C TRP A 180 -4.52 -8.05 -7.73
N ILE A 181 -4.30 -8.74 -8.86
CA ILE A 181 -3.63 -10.04 -8.88
C ILE A 181 -2.21 -9.93 -8.32
N ILE A 182 -1.46 -8.92 -8.75
CA ILE A 182 -0.10 -8.67 -8.23
C ILE A 182 -0.14 -8.41 -6.73
N THR A 183 -1.05 -7.56 -6.26
CA THR A 183 -1.21 -7.28 -4.81
C THR A 183 -1.55 -8.57 -4.05
N MET A 184 -2.49 -9.38 -4.55
CA MET A 184 -2.84 -10.66 -3.93
C MET A 184 -1.61 -11.58 -3.81
N MET A 185 -0.81 -11.71 -4.87
CA MET A 185 0.43 -12.50 -4.83
C MET A 185 1.42 -11.97 -3.78
N LEU A 186 1.61 -10.65 -3.72
CA LEU A 186 2.49 -10.03 -2.73
C LEU A 186 1.98 -10.21 -1.29
N VAL A 187 0.67 -10.12 -1.09
CA VAL A 187 0.04 -10.41 0.20
C VAL A 187 0.24 -11.86 0.61
N LEU A 188 0.08 -12.81 -0.31
CA LEU A 188 0.34 -14.22 -0.04
C LEU A 188 1.82 -14.47 0.32
N VAL A 189 2.76 -13.83 -0.36
CA VAL A 189 4.19 -13.86 0.00
C VAL A 189 4.41 -13.28 1.40
N GLY A 190 3.78 -12.16 1.73
CA GLY A 190 3.86 -11.56 3.06
C GLY A 190 3.31 -12.50 4.15
N LEU A 191 2.15 -13.11 3.92
CA LEU A 191 1.54 -14.05 4.86
C LEU A 191 2.37 -15.35 4.99
N ALA A 192 2.95 -15.85 3.89
CA ALA A 192 3.82 -17.03 3.94
C ALA A 192 5.05 -16.80 4.83
N SER A 193 5.53 -15.55 4.93
CA SER A 193 6.66 -15.21 5.80
C SER A 193 6.40 -15.40 7.28
N ILE A 194 5.14 -15.51 7.72
CA ILE A 194 4.77 -15.76 9.13
C ILE A 194 5.44 -17.04 9.65
N LYS A 195 5.57 -18.06 8.81
CA LYS A 195 6.11 -19.36 9.20
C LYS A 195 7.61 -19.53 8.88
N LEU A 196 8.21 -18.58 8.20
CA LEU A 196 9.62 -18.64 7.78
C LEU A 196 10.58 -17.97 8.77
N ARG A 197 10.08 -17.49 9.90
CA ARG A 197 10.85 -16.79 10.95
C ARG A 197 11.28 -17.71 12.07
#